data_691d682641ac76d462f4c346c9efe9d2
#
_entry.id   691d682641ac76d462f4c346c9efe9d2
#
_cell.length_a   1.000
_cell.length_b   1.000
_cell.length_c   1.000
_cell.angle_alpha   90.00
_cell.angle_beta   90.00
_cell.angle_gamma   90.00
#
_symmetry.space_group_name_H-M   'P 1'
#
loop_
_entity.id
_entity.type
_entity.pdbx_description
1 polymer ?
#
loop_
_entity_poly.entity_id
_entity_poly.type
_entity_poly.pdbx_seq_one_letter_code
_entity_poly.pdbx_strand_id
1 'polypeptide(L)'
;GHHRRQRQMCIRDSIKLNSDLLTISRFNRERASSVTAEIDDDLTTSRNVINSALEFYETIKDEYPGYKIALDGEEQDTRESLDSVKRASVISILLIYLILATILKSYIQPLLIMSIVPFCMIGITFGVLLRGDPVSITGLIGAVALIGVVINDSLLLMNFINKGVKNNLYGRAVYISAKNRFRAVILTTLTTFGGLLTLMFETRGEAAYLAPMAISLGVGLVIATFITLFLIPCLYLTLIDVKKKYGLLN
;
A
#
# COMPACT_ATOMS: atom_id res chain seq x y z
N GLY A 1 -19.51 -16.54 68.32
CA GLY A 1 -19.59 -17.24 67.02
C GLY A 1 -20.88 -17.00 66.25
N HIS A 2 -21.99 -16.65 66.89
CA HIS A 2 -23.32 -16.49 66.23
C HIS A 2 -23.45 -15.19 65.39
N HIS A 3 -22.85 -14.10 65.83
CA HIS A 3 -22.99 -12.82 65.12
C HIS A 3 -22.26 -12.76 63.71
N ARG A 4 -21.26 -13.57 63.52
CA ARG A 4 -20.54 -13.61 62.21
C ARG A 4 -21.31 -14.38 61.13
N ARG A 5 -22.09 -15.41 61.54
CA ARG A 5 -22.91 -16.18 60.58
C ARG A 5 -24.16 -15.40 60.13
N GLN A 6 -24.75 -14.60 61.00
CA GLN A 6 -25.89 -13.75 60.62
C GLN A 6 -25.55 -12.66 59.66
N ARG A 7 -24.35 -12.03 59.76
CA ARG A 7 -23.89 -11.04 58.76
C ARG A 7 -23.68 -11.64 57.38
N GLN A 8 -23.20 -12.86 57.30
CA GLN A 8 -23.04 -13.53 56.01
C GLN A 8 -24.36 -13.93 55.34
N MET A 9 -25.36 -14.27 56.13
CA MET A 9 -26.70 -14.59 55.64
C MET A 9 -27.42 -13.36 55.07
N CYS A 10 -27.35 -12.21 55.75
CA CYS A 10 -27.96 -10.97 55.27
C CYS A 10 -27.32 -10.45 53.97
N ILE A 11 -26.01 -10.66 53.75
CA ILE A 11 -25.35 -10.26 52.53
C ILE A 11 -25.75 -11.16 51.34
N ARG A 12 -26.00 -12.45 51.58
CA ARG A 12 -26.36 -13.40 50.54
C ARG A 12 -27.78 -13.22 50.01
N ASP A 13 -28.70 -12.81 50.91
CA ASP A 13 -30.12 -12.69 50.54
C ASP A 13 -30.51 -11.30 49.99
N SER A 14 -29.56 -10.37 49.92
CA SER A 14 -29.80 -9.00 49.43
C SER A 14 -29.17 -8.70 48.07
N ILE A 15 -28.74 -9.70 47.29
CA ILE A 15 -28.27 -9.49 45.93
C ILE A 15 -29.48 -9.16 45.05
N LYS A 16 -29.71 -7.89 44.82
CA LYS A 16 -30.61 -7.41 43.78
C LYS A 16 -29.80 -7.33 42.47
N LEU A 17 -30.17 -8.13 41.50
CA LEU A 17 -29.68 -7.98 40.14
C LEU A 17 -30.30 -6.68 39.60
N ASN A 18 -29.49 -5.60 39.64
CA ASN A 18 -29.81 -4.37 38.94
C ASN A 18 -29.10 -4.43 37.58
N SER A 19 -29.84 -4.29 36.52
CA SER A 19 -29.29 -4.08 35.20
C SER A 19 -28.97 -2.59 35.05
N ASP A 20 -27.92 -2.14 35.72
CA ASP A 20 -27.38 -0.79 35.49
C ASP A 20 -26.38 -0.85 34.34
N LEU A 21 -26.48 0.13 33.43
CA LEU A 21 -25.48 0.35 32.38
C LEU A 21 -24.16 0.72 33.05
N LEU A 22 -23.23 -0.22 33.13
CA LEU A 22 -21.90 -0.05 33.71
C LEU A 22 -21.08 1.06 33.02
N THR A 23 -21.38 1.35 31.77
CA THR A 23 -20.65 2.34 30.97
C THR A 23 -21.61 3.06 30.03
N ILE A 24 -21.57 4.40 30.03
CA ILE A 24 -22.29 5.21 29.09
C ILE A 24 -21.27 5.67 28.03
N SER A 25 -21.30 5.01 26.88
CA SER A 25 -20.47 5.41 25.74
C SER A 25 -21.03 6.67 25.09
N ARG A 26 -20.14 7.56 24.68
CA ARG A 26 -20.49 8.76 23.92
C ARG A 26 -19.57 8.89 22.72
N PHE A 27 -20.20 9.14 21.57
CA PHE A 27 -19.52 9.47 20.36
C PHE A 27 -19.90 10.90 19.96
N ASN A 28 -18.93 11.77 19.72
CA ASN A 28 -19.14 13.18 19.42
C ASN A 28 -20.07 13.93 20.43
N ARG A 29 -19.97 13.60 21.74
CA ARG A 29 -20.76 14.12 22.85
C ARG A 29 -22.22 13.63 22.90
N GLU A 30 -22.71 12.87 21.94
CA GLU A 30 -24.01 12.21 21.94
C GLU A 30 -23.89 10.81 22.53
N ARG A 31 -24.96 10.30 23.17
CA ARG A 31 -24.98 8.91 23.64
C ARG A 31 -24.90 7.96 22.46
N ALA A 32 -23.99 7.01 22.53
CA ALA A 32 -23.80 6.01 21.51
C ALA A 32 -23.87 4.59 22.10
N SER A 33 -24.39 3.68 21.32
CA SER A 33 -24.29 2.24 21.57
C SER A 33 -23.45 1.66 20.42
N SER A 34 -22.37 0.97 20.75
CA SER A 34 -21.52 0.32 19.76
C SER A 34 -21.96 -1.13 19.56
N VAL A 35 -22.14 -1.52 18.31
CA VAL A 35 -22.34 -2.91 17.90
C VAL A 35 -21.05 -3.35 17.21
N THR A 36 -20.40 -4.35 17.78
CA THR A 36 -19.17 -4.94 17.25
C THR A 36 -19.44 -6.36 16.80
N ALA A 37 -18.87 -6.74 15.67
CA ALA A 37 -18.95 -8.11 15.15
C ALA A 37 -17.57 -8.53 14.64
N GLU A 38 -17.18 -9.76 14.87
CA GLU A 38 -16.05 -10.40 14.21
C GLU A 38 -16.53 -11.02 12.89
N ILE A 39 -15.72 -10.92 11.87
CA ILE A 39 -16.02 -11.39 10.52
C ILE A 39 -15.07 -12.52 10.19
N ASP A 40 -15.59 -13.56 9.55
CA ASP A 40 -14.78 -14.61 8.94
C ASP A 40 -14.33 -14.11 7.56
N ASP A 41 -13.06 -13.79 7.42
CA ASP A 41 -12.44 -13.25 6.20
C ASP A 41 -12.51 -14.22 5.02
N ASP A 42 -12.69 -15.52 5.27
CA ASP A 42 -12.87 -16.54 4.22
C ASP A 42 -14.26 -16.47 3.56
N LEU A 43 -15.25 -15.92 4.27
CA LEU A 43 -16.64 -15.87 3.80
C LEU A 43 -17.05 -14.51 3.23
N THR A 44 -16.59 -13.42 3.85
CA THR A 44 -16.99 -12.05 3.46
C THR A 44 -15.97 -11.03 3.93
N THR A 45 -16.06 -9.82 3.42
CA THR A 45 -15.22 -8.69 3.81
C THR A 45 -15.99 -7.71 4.70
N SER A 46 -15.29 -7.02 5.61
CA SER A 46 -15.85 -5.97 6.48
C SER A 46 -16.67 -4.95 5.69
N ARG A 47 -16.18 -4.58 4.51
CA ARG A 47 -16.85 -3.63 3.62
C ARG A 47 -18.23 -4.11 3.16
N ASN A 48 -18.36 -5.39 2.79
CA ASN A 48 -19.62 -5.94 2.33
C ASN A 48 -20.66 -5.97 3.44
N VAL A 49 -20.25 -6.36 4.66
CA VAL A 49 -21.14 -6.38 5.83
C VAL A 49 -21.59 -4.97 6.19
N ILE A 50 -20.68 -3.99 6.21
CA ILE A 50 -21.00 -2.60 6.50
C ILE A 50 -21.92 -2.00 5.44
N ASN A 51 -21.67 -2.24 4.16
CA ASN A 51 -22.54 -1.76 3.10
C ASN A 51 -23.94 -2.34 3.22
N SER A 52 -24.07 -3.65 3.52
CA SER A 52 -25.38 -4.27 3.77
C SER A 52 -26.08 -3.69 5.00
N ALA A 53 -25.34 -3.40 6.05
CA ALA A 53 -25.89 -2.77 7.25
C ALA A 53 -26.36 -1.33 6.99
N LEU A 54 -25.61 -0.56 6.17
CA LEU A 54 -26.00 0.80 5.78
C LEU A 54 -27.25 0.78 4.87
N GLU A 55 -27.30 -0.15 3.93
CA GLU A 55 -28.47 -0.33 3.06
C GLU A 55 -29.71 -0.70 3.88
N PHE A 56 -29.57 -1.60 4.84
CA PHE A 56 -30.65 -1.92 5.79
C PHE A 56 -31.06 -0.71 6.63
N TYR A 57 -30.10 0.08 7.12
CA TYR A 57 -30.42 1.29 7.88
C TYR A 57 -31.23 2.30 7.06
N GLU A 58 -30.89 2.51 5.80
CA GLU A 58 -31.67 3.41 4.95
C GLU A 58 -33.14 2.96 4.79
N THR A 59 -33.43 1.66 4.90
CA THR A 59 -34.81 1.15 4.85
C THR A 59 -35.60 1.41 6.13
N ILE A 60 -34.94 1.48 7.29
CA ILE A 60 -35.58 1.65 8.60
C ILE A 60 -35.45 3.06 9.18
N LYS A 61 -34.72 3.95 8.53
CA LYS A 61 -34.38 5.29 9.00
C LYS A 61 -35.63 6.15 9.31
N ASP A 62 -36.68 6.01 8.51
CA ASP A 62 -37.94 6.75 8.69
C ASP A 62 -38.76 6.26 9.87
N GLU A 63 -38.54 5.01 10.30
CA GLU A 63 -39.20 4.41 11.46
C GLU A 63 -38.56 4.85 12.79
N TYR A 64 -37.26 5.23 12.76
CA TYR A 64 -36.50 5.62 13.95
C TYR A 64 -35.88 7.03 13.81
N PRO A 65 -36.70 8.10 13.79
CA PRO A 65 -36.21 9.46 13.64
C PRO A 65 -35.37 9.85 14.88
N GLY A 66 -34.16 10.34 14.64
CA GLY A 66 -33.22 10.78 15.69
C GLY A 66 -32.05 9.83 15.97
N TYR A 67 -32.05 8.64 15.40
CA TYR A 67 -30.90 7.75 15.44
C TYR A 67 -30.01 7.99 14.24
N LYS A 68 -28.70 7.97 14.45
CA LYS A 68 -27.69 8.11 13.39
C LYS A 68 -26.73 6.94 13.49
N ILE A 69 -26.40 6.30 12.40
CA ILE A 69 -25.31 5.36 12.33
C ILE A 69 -24.03 6.14 12.05
N ALA A 70 -23.03 5.93 12.89
CA ALA A 70 -21.65 6.33 12.64
C ALA A 70 -20.82 5.06 12.47
N LEU A 71 -20.07 4.99 11.40
CA LEU A 71 -19.08 3.94 11.20
C LEU A 71 -17.89 4.26 12.09
N ASP A 72 -17.39 3.27 12.81
CA ASP A 72 -16.19 3.36 13.63
C ASP A 72 -15.36 2.09 13.44
N GLY A 73 -14.08 2.14 13.84
CA GLY A 73 -13.17 1.02 13.73
C GLY A 73 -12.46 0.92 12.38
N GLU A 74 -12.00 -0.29 12.05
CA GLU A 74 -11.05 -0.55 10.95
C GLU A 74 -11.50 -0.02 9.59
N GLU A 75 -12.79 -0.09 9.26
CA GLU A 75 -13.28 0.39 7.95
C GLU A 75 -13.25 1.92 7.82
N GLN A 76 -13.54 2.65 8.91
CA GLN A 76 -13.43 4.11 8.88
C GLN A 76 -11.96 4.54 8.73
N ASP A 77 -11.08 3.96 9.55
CA ASP A 77 -9.64 4.21 9.47
C ASP A 77 -9.09 3.86 8.08
N THR A 78 -9.60 2.77 7.49
CA THR A 78 -9.27 2.34 6.13
C THR A 78 -9.68 3.39 5.09
N ARG A 79 -10.90 3.91 5.15
CA ARG A 79 -11.39 4.92 4.20
C ARG A 79 -10.62 6.23 4.31
N GLU A 80 -10.41 6.72 5.52
CA GLU A 80 -9.64 7.94 5.76
C GLU A 80 -8.19 7.79 5.31
N SER A 81 -7.58 6.63 5.57
CA SER A 81 -6.23 6.30 5.13
C SER A 81 -6.14 6.23 3.60
N LEU A 82 -7.08 5.57 2.93
CA LEU A 82 -7.11 5.48 1.46
C LEU A 82 -7.25 6.86 0.80
N ASP A 83 -8.10 7.73 1.32
CA ASP A 83 -8.24 9.09 0.80
C ASP A 83 -6.98 9.95 1.01
N SER A 84 -6.31 9.74 2.13
CA SER A 84 -5.03 10.40 2.43
C SER A 84 -3.91 9.88 1.52
N VAL A 85 -3.81 8.56 1.33
CA VAL A 85 -2.85 7.93 0.41
C VAL A 85 -3.09 8.39 -1.03
N LYS A 86 -4.35 8.47 -1.47
CA LYS A 86 -4.70 8.93 -2.82
C LYS A 86 -4.25 10.38 -3.06
N ARG A 87 -4.52 11.28 -2.13
CA ARG A 87 -4.07 12.69 -2.22
C ARG A 87 -2.55 12.79 -2.20
N ALA A 88 -1.91 12.09 -1.26
CA ALA A 88 -0.45 12.05 -1.16
C ALA A 88 0.20 11.49 -2.42
N SER A 89 -0.38 10.44 -3.03
CA SER A 89 0.13 9.83 -4.26
C SER A 89 0.15 10.80 -5.44
N VAL A 90 -0.91 11.59 -5.62
CA VAL A 90 -0.97 12.60 -6.70
C VAL A 90 0.14 13.64 -6.54
N ILE A 91 0.31 14.17 -5.33
CA ILE A 91 1.35 15.15 -5.02
C ILE A 91 2.74 14.52 -5.22
N SER A 92 2.96 13.30 -4.75
CA SER A 92 4.22 12.58 -4.88
C SER A 92 4.59 12.33 -6.34
N ILE A 93 3.64 11.90 -7.18
CA ILE A 93 3.85 11.69 -8.61
C ILE A 93 4.31 12.97 -9.29
N LEU A 94 3.68 14.11 -8.97
CA LEU A 94 4.03 15.41 -9.53
C LEU A 94 5.42 15.86 -9.08
N LEU A 95 5.75 15.71 -7.80
CA LEU A 95 7.08 16.03 -7.26
C LEU A 95 8.16 15.14 -7.87
N ILE A 96 7.91 13.84 -7.99
CA ILE A 96 8.84 12.90 -8.64
C ILE A 96 9.10 13.32 -10.08
N TYR A 97 8.04 13.67 -10.82
CA TYR A 97 8.20 14.15 -12.20
C TYR A 97 9.09 15.40 -12.29
N LEU A 98 8.86 16.39 -11.42
CA LEU A 98 9.66 17.63 -11.38
C LEU A 98 11.12 17.35 -11.05
N ILE A 99 11.39 16.50 -10.07
CA ILE A 99 12.75 16.12 -9.67
C ILE A 99 13.45 15.40 -10.84
N LEU A 100 12.78 14.42 -11.45
CA LEU A 100 13.33 13.67 -12.57
C LEU A 100 13.60 14.58 -13.78
N ALA A 101 12.69 15.51 -14.09
CA ALA A 101 12.86 16.47 -15.19
C ALA A 101 14.07 17.37 -14.95
N THR A 102 14.31 17.79 -13.72
CA THR A 102 15.45 18.61 -13.34
C THR A 102 16.78 17.84 -13.48
N ILE A 103 16.81 16.59 -12.99
CA ILE A 103 18.02 15.75 -13.02
C ILE A 103 18.38 15.32 -14.44
N LEU A 104 17.37 14.90 -15.22
CA LEU A 104 17.58 14.40 -16.59
C LEU A 104 17.66 15.52 -17.64
N LYS A 105 17.36 16.76 -17.25
CA LYS A 105 17.29 17.93 -18.15
C LYS A 105 16.45 17.65 -19.41
N SER A 106 15.35 16.94 -19.24
CA SER A 106 14.44 16.51 -20.31
C SER A 106 13.03 16.34 -19.77
N TYR A 107 12.01 16.72 -20.54
CA TYR A 107 10.61 16.53 -20.16
C TYR A 107 10.04 15.17 -20.56
N ILE A 108 10.65 14.50 -21.54
CA ILE A 108 10.16 13.22 -22.08
C ILE A 108 10.73 12.02 -21.29
N GLN A 109 12.01 12.08 -20.91
CA GLN A 109 12.65 10.98 -20.19
C GLN A 109 12.00 10.64 -18.85
N PRO A 110 11.53 11.60 -18.02
CA PRO A 110 10.76 11.31 -16.83
C PRO A 110 9.48 10.51 -17.10
N LEU A 111 8.77 10.81 -18.18
CA LEU A 111 7.57 10.07 -18.57
C LEU A 111 7.88 8.61 -18.91
N LEU A 112 9.03 8.35 -19.57
CA LEU A 112 9.48 6.98 -19.80
C LEU A 112 9.74 6.23 -18.49
N ILE A 113 10.38 6.87 -17.51
CA ILE A 113 10.62 6.26 -16.21
C ILE A 113 9.29 6.01 -15.49
N MET A 114 8.39 6.98 -15.49
CA MET A 114 7.08 6.83 -14.83
C MET A 114 6.19 5.78 -15.48
N SER A 115 6.39 5.48 -16.77
CA SER A 115 5.65 4.39 -17.44
C SER A 115 5.90 3.01 -16.84
N ILE A 116 6.92 2.86 -15.98
CA ILE A 116 7.20 1.61 -15.26
C ILE A 116 6.21 1.38 -14.11
N VAL A 117 5.64 2.45 -13.54
CA VAL A 117 4.76 2.37 -12.38
C VAL A 117 3.59 1.38 -12.56
N PRO A 118 2.86 1.38 -13.69
CA PRO A 118 1.82 0.38 -13.92
C PRO A 118 2.35 -1.06 -13.91
N PHE A 119 3.58 -1.28 -14.37
CA PHE A 119 4.17 -2.62 -14.38
C PHE A 119 4.60 -3.09 -12.98
N CYS A 120 4.88 -2.18 -12.04
CA CYS A 120 5.11 -2.52 -10.65
C CYS A 120 3.87 -3.18 -10.03
N MET A 121 2.67 -2.78 -10.44
CA MET A 121 1.42 -3.37 -9.96
C MET A 121 1.32 -4.87 -10.25
N ILE A 122 1.90 -5.33 -11.37
CA ILE A 122 1.98 -6.77 -11.69
C ILE A 122 2.77 -7.51 -10.62
N GLY A 123 3.91 -6.96 -10.21
CA GLY A 123 4.75 -7.56 -9.18
C GLY A 123 4.07 -7.60 -7.81
N ILE A 124 3.37 -6.53 -7.45
CA ILE A 124 2.62 -6.44 -6.21
C ILE A 124 1.47 -7.46 -6.18
N THR A 125 0.67 -7.51 -7.25
CA THR A 125 -0.43 -8.46 -7.38
C THR A 125 0.05 -9.91 -7.29
N PHE A 126 1.19 -10.21 -7.91
CA PHE A 126 1.80 -11.53 -7.82
C PHE A 126 2.26 -11.86 -6.39
N GLY A 127 2.83 -10.89 -5.67
CA GLY A 127 3.25 -11.05 -4.27
C GLY A 127 2.07 -11.33 -3.34
N VAL A 128 0.99 -10.55 -3.48
CA VAL A 128 -0.26 -10.73 -2.72
C VAL A 128 -0.90 -12.10 -3.03
N LEU A 129 -0.93 -12.49 -4.31
CA LEU A 129 -1.49 -13.78 -4.74
C LEU A 129 -0.71 -14.98 -4.18
N LEU A 130 0.62 -14.88 -4.09
CA LEU A 130 1.47 -15.95 -3.54
C LEU A 130 1.16 -16.24 -2.07
N ARG A 131 0.75 -15.24 -1.31
CA ARG A 131 0.40 -15.40 0.10
C ARG A 131 -1.07 -15.77 0.29
N GLY A 132 -1.95 -15.36 -0.63
CA GLY A 132 -3.40 -15.57 -0.51
C GLY A 132 -4.09 -14.59 0.44
N ASP A 133 -3.39 -13.57 0.92
CA ASP A 133 -3.96 -12.56 1.82
C ASP A 133 -4.82 -11.55 1.05
N PRO A 134 -5.83 -10.95 1.68
CA PRO A 134 -6.56 -9.83 1.09
C PRO A 134 -5.66 -8.58 0.95
N VAL A 135 -6.02 -7.71 0.02
CA VAL A 135 -5.30 -6.44 -0.15
C VAL A 135 -5.48 -5.58 1.10
N SER A 136 -4.41 -5.38 1.85
CA SER A 136 -4.38 -4.58 3.07
C SER A 136 -3.83 -3.16 2.82
N ILE A 137 -4.15 -2.23 3.73
CA ILE A 137 -3.60 -0.87 3.67
C ILE A 137 -2.07 -0.89 3.79
N THR A 138 -1.54 -1.74 4.67
CA THR A 138 -0.09 -1.90 4.83
C THR A 138 0.57 -2.41 3.54
N GLY A 139 -0.10 -3.32 2.80
CA GLY A 139 0.33 -3.75 1.47
C GLY A 139 0.36 -2.60 0.46
N LEU A 140 -0.61 -1.68 0.50
CA LEU A 140 -0.62 -0.48 -0.36
C LEU A 140 0.51 0.50 -0.02
N ILE A 141 0.85 0.67 1.27
CA ILE A 141 2.01 1.46 1.67
C ILE A 141 3.30 0.83 1.12
N GLY A 142 3.42 -0.50 1.16
CA GLY A 142 4.53 -1.24 0.53
C GLY A 142 4.60 -1.00 -0.98
N ALA A 143 3.45 -0.93 -1.66
CA ALA A 143 3.37 -0.61 -3.08
C ALA A 143 3.90 0.80 -3.40
N VAL A 144 3.55 1.81 -2.60
CA VAL A 144 4.06 3.18 -2.77
C VAL A 144 5.56 3.23 -2.55
N ALA A 145 6.07 2.53 -1.53
CA ALA A 145 7.50 2.42 -1.28
C ALA A 145 8.25 1.75 -2.44
N LEU A 146 7.68 0.67 -3.00
CA LEU A 146 8.21 -0.02 -4.18
C LEU A 146 8.38 0.93 -5.37
N ILE A 147 7.37 1.74 -5.68
CA ILE A 147 7.42 2.71 -6.77
C ILE A 147 8.62 3.65 -6.59
N GLY A 148 8.87 4.14 -5.39
CA GLY A 148 10.00 5.01 -5.10
C GLY A 148 11.36 4.34 -5.37
N VAL A 149 11.53 3.09 -4.95
CA VAL A 149 12.76 2.31 -5.16
C VAL A 149 12.99 2.05 -6.64
N VAL A 150 11.95 1.61 -7.36
CA VAL A 150 12.04 1.30 -8.80
C VAL A 150 12.32 2.55 -9.64
N ILE A 151 11.72 3.69 -9.30
CA ILE A 151 12.01 4.96 -9.98
C ILE A 151 13.47 5.38 -9.76
N ASN A 152 14.00 5.21 -8.55
CA ASN A 152 15.40 5.50 -8.25
C ASN A 152 16.35 4.65 -9.09
N ASP A 153 16.15 3.33 -9.18
CA ASP A 153 16.95 2.43 -9.98
C ASP A 153 16.85 2.77 -11.48
N SER A 154 15.65 3.11 -11.93
CA SER A 154 15.36 3.55 -13.29
C SER A 154 16.07 4.85 -13.66
N LEU A 155 16.10 5.82 -12.75
CA LEU A 155 16.83 7.08 -12.90
C LEU A 155 18.33 6.84 -13.08
N LEU A 156 18.89 5.96 -12.23
CA LEU A 156 20.31 5.63 -12.33
C LEU A 156 20.63 4.98 -13.67
N LEU A 157 19.82 4.02 -14.13
CA LEU A 157 19.98 3.36 -15.42
C LEU A 157 19.90 4.37 -16.57
N MET A 158 18.86 5.24 -16.57
CA MET A 158 18.68 6.28 -17.59
C MET A 158 19.85 7.26 -17.65
N ASN A 159 20.37 7.66 -16.50
CA ASN A 159 21.52 8.57 -16.41
C ASN A 159 22.80 7.94 -16.99
N PHE A 160 23.00 6.62 -16.78
CA PHE A 160 24.12 5.88 -17.42
C PHE A 160 23.95 5.78 -18.93
N ILE A 161 22.74 5.51 -19.41
CA ILE A 161 22.45 5.49 -20.84
C ILE A 161 22.75 6.85 -21.46
N ASN A 162 22.29 7.95 -20.86
CA ASN A 162 22.52 9.30 -21.34
C ASN A 162 24.02 9.66 -21.41
N LYS A 163 24.83 9.19 -20.45
CA LYS A 163 26.28 9.39 -20.48
C LYS A 163 26.96 8.56 -21.58
N GLY A 164 26.47 7.34 -21.84
CA GLY A 164 27.03 6.45 -22.85
C GLY A 164 26.75 6.89 -24.30
N VAL A 165 25.61 7.55 -24.51
CA VAL A 165 25.11 7.94 -25.85
C VAL A 165 25.85 9.12 -26.46
N LYS A 166 26.67 9.84 -25.72
CA LYS A 166 27.43 11.00 -26.25
C LYS A 166 28.31 10.73 -27.51
N ASN A 167 28.55 9.47 -27.86
CA ASN A 167 29.46 9.05 -28.93
C ASN A 167 28.74 8.48 -30.18
N ASN A 168 27.49 8.86 -30.46
CA ASN A 168 26.73 8.52 -31.67
C ASN A 168 26.44 7.02 -31.97
N LEU A 169 26.80 6.09 -31.13
CA LEU A 169 26.51 4.67 -31.28
C LEU A 169 25.37 4.27 -30.32
N TYR A 170 24.17 4.77 -30.54
CA TYR A 170 23.02 4.69 -29.65
C TYR A 170 22.73 3.26 -29.15
N GLY A 171 22.54 2.28 -30.04
CA GLY A 171 22.19 0.91 -29.66
C GLY A 171 23.27 0.22 -28.84
N ARG A 172 24.56 0.36 -29.26
CA ARG A 172 25.68 -0.23 -28.53
C ARG A 172 25.91 0.42 -27.17
N ALA A 173 25.74 1.74 -27.10
CA ALA A 173 25.87 2.48 -25.83
C ALA A 173 24.79 2.10 -24.83
N VAL A 174 23.53 1.95 -25.28
CA VAL A 174 22.42 1.49 -24.44
C VAL A 174 22.69 0.08 -23.91
N TYR A 175 23.10 -0.85 -24.76
CA TYR A 175 23.45 -2.22 -24.37
C TYR A 175 24.57 -2.28 -23.33
N ILE A 176 25.68 -1.56 -23.57
CA ILE A 176 26.83 -1.53 -22.65
C ILE A 176 26.42 -0.92 -21.30
N SER A 177 25.64 0.16 -21.32
CA SER A 177 25.15 0.82 -20.10
C SER A 177 24.25 -0.10 -19.29
N ALA A 178 23.32 -0.80 -19.93
CA ALA A 178 22.44 -1.78 -19.28
C ALA A 178 23.26 -2.93 -18.70
N LYS A 179 24.22 -3.49 -19.45
CA LYS A 179 25.09 -4.58 -18.99
C LYS A 179 25.91 -4.19 -17.78
N ASN A 180 26.52 -2.99 -17.76
CA ASN A 180 27.33 -2.52 -16.65
C ASN A 180 26.51 -2.27 -15.38
N ARG A 181 25.24 -1.89 -15.53
CA ARG A 181 24.33 -1.66 -14.41
C ARG A 181 23.61 -2.91 -13.91
N PHE A 182 23.48 -3.93 -14.74
CA PHE A 182 22.82 -5.18 -14.39
C PHE A 182 23.30 -5.76 -13.05
N ARG A 183 24.62 -5.87 -12.88
CA ARG A 183 25.21 -6.42 -11.64
C ARG A 183 24.86 -5.57 -10.42
N ALA A 184 24.94 -4.24 -10.55
CA ALA A 184 24.67 -3.34 -9.42
C ALA A 184 23.19 -3.41 -9.00
N VAL A 185 22.27 -3.39 -9.97
CA VAL A 185 20.83 -3.43 -9.73
C VAL A 185 20.42 -4.78 -9.14
N ILE A 186 20.91 -5.89 -9.66
CA ILE A 186 20.63 -7.22 -9.08
C ILE A 186 21.15 -7.32 -7.65
N LEU A 187 22.34 -6.77 -7.36
CA LEU A 187 22.88 -6.81 -6.02
C LEU A 187 22.03 -6.01 -5.03
N THR A 188 21.60 -4.79 -5.41
CA THR A 188 20.71 -3.97 -4.56
C THR A 188 19.37 -4.66 -4.34
N THR A 189 18.78 -5.25 -5.37
CA THR A 189 17.52 -6.00 -5.27
C THR A 189 17.67 -7.19 -4.32
N LEU A 190 18.73 -7.99 -4.45
CA LEU A 190 18.97 -9.15 -3.60
C LEU A 190 19.21 -8.76 -2.14
N THR A 191 19.96 -7.70 -1.89
CA THR A 191 20.21 -7.22 -0.52
C THR A 191 18.94 -6.67 0.11
N THR A 192 18.14 -5.91 -0.61
CA THR A 192 16.85 -5.38 -0.11
C THR A 192 15.86 -6.51 0.13
N PHE A 193 15.72 -7.43 -0.82
CA PHE A 193 14.86 -8.61 -0.68
C PHE A 193 15.28 -9.48 0.50
N GLY A 194 16.59 -9.75 0.64
CA GLY A 194 17.15 -10.51 1.77
C GLY A 194 16.88 -9.84 3.12
N GLY A 195 16.96 -8.51 3.19
CA GLY A 195 16.62 -7.76 4.41
C GLY A 195 15.13 -7.84 4.77
N LEU A 196 14.25 -7.92 3.77
CA LEU A 196 12.81 -8.04 3.97
C LEU A 196 12.34 -9.46 4.28
N LEU A 197 13.14 -10.48 3.95
CA LEU A 197 12.76 -11.89 4.16
C LEU A 197 12.32 -12.18 5.59
N THR A 198 13.04 -11.67 6.59
CA THR A 198 12.69 -11.89 8.00
C THR A 198 11.27 -11.37 8.31
N LEU A 199 10.93 -10.19 7.78
CA LEU A 199 9.62 -9.57 8.00
C LEU A 199 8.50 -10.26 7.21
N MET A 200 8.82 -10.82 6.04
CA MET A 200 7.83 -11.56 5.22
C MET A 200 7.34 -12.85 5.89
N PHE A 201 8.20 -13.51 6.67
CA PHE A 201 7.87 -14.77 7.36
C PHE A 201 7.41 -14.56 8.80
N GLU A 202 7.35 -13.31 9.28
CA GLU A 202 6.85 -13.03 10.61
C GLU A 202 5.33 -13.24 10.68
N THR A 203 4.91 -14.09 11.62
CA THR A 203 3.50 -14.45 11.81
C THR A 203 2.97 -14.09 13.19
N ARG A 204 3.78 -13.48 14.04
CA ARG A 204 3.43 -13.21 15.43
C ARG A 204 3.65 -11.74 15.82
N GLY A 205 2.76 -11.26 16.71
CA GLY A 205 2.87 -9.94 17.31
C GLY A 205 2.67 -8.79 16.30
N GLU A 206 3.14 -7.62 16.67
CA GLU A 206 2.99 -6.39 15.87
C GLU A 206 3.73 -6.44 14.52
N ALA A 207 4.81 -7.22 14.43
CA ALA A 207 5.56 -7.36 13.20
C ALA A 207 4.78 -8.11 12.10
N ALA A 208 3.86 -9.00 12.46
CA ALA A 208 2.98 -9.69 11.52
C ALA A 208 2.09 -8.71 10.72
N TYR A 209 1.71 -7.58 11.34
CA TYR A 209 0.95 -6.52 10.69
C TYR A 209 1.72 -5.85 9.54
N LEU A 210 3.05 -5.86 9.58
CA LEU A 210 3.93 -5.29 8.55
C LEU A 210 4.29 -6.29 7.45
N ALA A 211 3.98 -7.58 7.63
CA ALA A 211 4.31 -8.62 6.65
C ALA A 211 3.70 -8.36 5.25
N PRO A 212 2.43 -7.92 5.07
CA PRO A 212 1.88 -7.58 3.76
C PRO A 212 2.66 -6.46 3.05
N MET A 213 3.16 -5.47 3.80
CA MET A 213 4.01 -4.41 3.28
C MET A 213 5.34 -4.97 2.75
N ALA A 214 5.98 -5.83 3.54
CA ALA A 214 7.26 -6.45 3.17
C ALA A 214 7.12 -7.32 1.91
N ILE A 215 6.01 -8.05 1.76
CA ILE A 215 5.74 -8.89 0.60
C ILE A 215 5.50 -8.04 -0.65
N SER A 216 4.63 -7.05 -0.55
CA SER A 216 4.35 -6.14 -1.66
C SER A 216 5.62 -5.44 -2.15
N LEU A 217 6.45 -4.96 -1.21
CA LEU A 217 7.72 -4.32 -1.53
C LEU A 217 8.74 -5.33 -2.09
N GLY A 218 8.97 -6.45 -1.41
CA GLY A 218 10.07 -7.36 -1.74
C GLY A 218 9.82 -8.18 -2.99
N VAL A 219 8.69 -8.88 -3.09
CA VAL A 219 8.32 -9.66 -4.28
C VAL A 219 8.10 -8.70 -5.45
N GLY A 220 7.41 -7.57 -5.21
CA GLY A 220 7.22 -6.53 -6.19
C GLY A 220 8.55 -5.99 -6.73
N LEU A 221 9.56 -5.76 -5.87
CA LEU A 221 10.88 -5.27 -6.26
C LEU A 221 11.61 -6.25 -7.17
N VAL A 222 11.59 -7.53 -6.86
CA VAL A 222 12.24 -8.56 -7.71
C VAL A 222 11.65 -8.52 -9.11
N ILE A 223 10.33 -8.58 -9.23
CA ILE A 223 9.64 -8.59 -10.54
C ILE A 223 9.83 -7.27 -11.28
N ALA A 224 9.66 -6.14 -10.58
CA ALA A 224 9.84 -4.82 -11.15
C ALA A 224 11.27 -4.59 -11.65
N THR A 225 12.29 -5.10 -10.95
CA THR A 225 13.69 -5.00 -11.38
C THR A 225 13.91 -5.69 -12.72
N PHE A 226 13.40 -6.91 -12.90
CA PHE A 226 13.51 -7.59 -14.19
C PHE A 226 12.83 -6.80 -15.30
N ILE A 227 11.61 -6.33 -15.05
CA ILE A 227 10.87 -5.53 -16.03
C ILE A 227 11.64 -4.25 -16.37
N THR A 228 12.13 -3.54 -15.39
CA THR A 228 12.86 -2.27 -15.56
C THR A 228 14.12 -2.42 -16.39
N LEU A 229 14.91 -3.48 -16.15
CA LEU A 229 16.15 -3.74 -16.89
C LEU A 229 15.94 -3.97 -18.39
N PHE A 230 14.76 -4.48 -18.78
CA PHE A 230 14.39 -4.65 -20.18
C PHE A 230 13.63 -3.46 -20.75
N LEU A 231 12.66 -2.96 -19.99
CA LEU A 231 11.72 -1.94 -20.46
C LEU A 231 12.41 -0.59 -20.72
N ILE A 232 13.28 -0.12 -19.80
CA ILE A 232 13.95 1.18 -19.97
C ILE A 232 14.82 1.23 -21.22
N PRO A 233 15.74 0.27 -21.48
CA PRO A 233 16.53 0.27 -22.69
C PRO A 233 15.66 0.24 -23.96
N CYS A 234 14.59 -0.57 -23.97
CA CYS A 234 13.68 -0.66 -25.09
C CYS A 234 12.94 0.67 -25.35
N LEU A 235 12.37 1.26 -24.32
CA LEU A 235 11.66 2.55 -24.42
C LEU A 235 12.60 3.69 -24.83
N TYR A 236 13.84 3.66 -24.37
CA TYR A 236 14.83 4.66 -24.74
C TYR A 236 15.21 4.55 -26.21
N LEU A 237 15.40 3.34 -26.75
CA LEU A 237 15.68 3.13 -28.18
C LEU A 237 14.50 3.55 -29.05
N THR A 238 13.27 3.19 -28.66
CA THR A 238 12.07 3.65 -29.38
C THR A 238 11.95 5.17 -29.39
N LEU A 239 12.28 5.83 -28.30
CA LEU A 239 12.31 7.29 -28.23
C LEU A 239 13.33 7.89 -29.17
N ILE A 240 14.54 7.30 -29.32
CA ILE A 240 15.55 7.74 -30.26
C ILE A 240 15.08 7.56 -31.72
N ASP A 241 14.48 6.41 -32.03
CA ASP A 241 13.96 6.12 -33.36
C ASP A 241 12.85 7.09 -33.77
N VAL A 242 11.95 7.40 -32.82
CA VAL A 242 10.91 8.43 -33.03
C VAL A 242 11.55 9.80 -33.27
N LYS A 243 12.51 10.22 -32.45
CA LYS A 243 13.21 11.51 -32.65
C LYS A 243 13.94 11.59 -33.99
N LYS A 244 14.56 10.49 -34.43
CA LYS A 244 15.22 10.39 -35.72
C LYS A 244 14.23 10.50 -36.86
N LYS A 245 13.06 9.85 -36.75
CA LYS A 245 12.00 9.90 -37.77
C LYS A 245 11.42 11.32 -37.94
N TYR A 246 11.35 12.10 -36.87
CA TYR A 246 10.83 13.48 -36.88
C TYR A 246 11.94 14.54 -37.09
N GLY A 247 13.19 14.15 -37.42
CA GLY A 247 14.28 15.08 -37.68
C GLY A 247 14.74 15.92 -36.47
N LEU A 248 14.42 15.50 -35.28
CA LEU A 248 14.75 16.19 -34.01
C LEU A 248 16.14 15.79 -33.45
N LEU A 249 16.87 14.93 -34.17
CA LEU A 249 18.24 14.52 -33.87
C LEU A 249 19.07 14.90 -35.11
N ASN A 250 19.84 16.00 -35.01
CA ASN A 250 21.01 16.26 -35.89
C ASN A 250 22.23 15.53 -35.33
#